data_cebaf7033afaf67c587b39a7d73ca981
#
_entry.id   cebaf7033afaf67c587b39a7d73ca981
#
_cell.length_a   1.000
_cell.length_b   1.000
_cell.length_c   1.000
_cell.angle_alpha   90.00
_cell.angle_beta   90.00
_cell.angle_gamma   90.00
#
_symmetry.space_group_name_H-M   'P 1'
#
loop_
_entity.id
_entity.type
_entity.pdbx_description
1 polymer ?
#
loop_
_entity_poly.entity_id
_entity_poly.type
_entity_poly.pdbx_seq_one_letter_code
_entity_poly.pdbx_strand_id
1 'polypeptide(L)'
;IALLSCAHGGGKPAFNFNAAVPEGWKTIDSEDPMLFMTKDGGYKQFVLIRERSLAEPFQFTQRSMRKGMLPEEAADIIVNEILSDTNVRNFSLLEKTSARIAGHSGFRLTFIYTDADGFNFKTLYYGFINGDSFYNIRYAATQEDYFQQDLKTFEKVFESFTLGTAKAS
;
A
#
# COMPACT_ATOMS: atom_id res chain seq x y z
N ILE A 1 39.36 -15.08 28.27
CA ILE A 1 38.75 -15.38 26.94
C ILE A 1 37.37 -14.76 26.94
N ALA A 2 37.23 -13.58 26.33
CA ALA A 2 35.97 -12.87 26.24
C ALA A 2 35.26 -13.31 24.94
N LEU A 3 34.08 -13.90 25.07
CA LEU A 3 33.17 -14.19 23.94
C LEU A 3 32.44 -12.89 23.57
N LEU A 4 32.82 -12.29 22.45
CA LEU A 4 32.02 -11.24 21.80
C LEU A 4 30.76 -11.89 21.22
N SER A 5 29.63 -11.65 21.87
CA SER A 5 28.31 -11.91 21.32
C SER A 5 28.00 -10.79 20.31
N CYS A 6 28.10 -11.08 19.02
CA CYS A 6 27.56 -10.22 17.98
C CYS A 6 26.04 -10.29 18.02
N ALA A 7 25.41 -9.34 18.70
CA ALA A 7 24.00 -9.11 18.55
C ALA A 7 23.72 -8.55 17.15
N HIS A 8 23.20 -9.39 16.24
CA HIS A 8 22.60 -8.93 15.00
C HIS A 8 21.30 -8.22 15.38
N GLY A 9 21.38 -6.93 15.60
CA GLY A 9 20.23 -6.05 15.69
C GLY A 9 19.62 -5.88 14.31
N GLY A 10 18.71 -6.75 13.93
CA GLY A 10 17.80 -6.53 12.81
C GLY A 10 16.90 -5.35 13.13
N GLY A 11 17.34 -4.12 12.86
CA GLY A 11 16.50 -2.94 12.96
C GLY A 11 15.35 -3.07 11.97
N LYS A 12 14.09 -2.99 12.46
CA LYS A 12 12.92 -2.86 11.57
C LYS A 12 13.16 -1.67 10.64
N PRO A 13 12.81 -1.78 9.34
CA PRO A 13 12.94 -0.67 8.44
C PRO A 13 12.16 0.53 9.01
N ALA A 14 12.85 1.67 9.14
CA ALA A 14 12.22 2.90 9.62
C ALA A 14 11.34 3.45 8.48
N PHE A 15 10.03 3.43 8.66
CA PHE A 15 9.10 4.06 7.73
C PHE A 15 9.10 5.59 7.93
N ASN A 16 8.92 6.35 6.84
CA ASN A 16 8.68 7.79 6.90
C ASN A 16 7.19 8.11 7.09
N PHE A 17 6.44 7.18 7.63
CA PHE A 17 5.03 7.33 7.95
C PHE A 17 4.68 6.56 9.22
N ASN A 18 3.52 6.89 9.78
CA ASN A 18 2.91 6.16 10.89
C ASN A 18 1.47 5.79 10.52
N ALA A 19 1.03 4.64 11.00
CA ALA A 19 -0.35 4.20 10.90
C ALA A 19 -0.67 3.28 12.09
N ALA A 20 -1.90 3.31 12.57
CA ALA A 20 -2.34 2.43 13.65
C ALA A 20 -2.54 1.01 13.15
N VAL A 21 -2.08 0.04 13.93
CA VAL A 21 -2.41 -1.37 13.72
C VAL A 21 -3.68 -1.67 14.52
N PRO A 22 -4.78 -2.10 13.87
CA PRO A 22 -6.03 -2.37 14.57
C PRO A 22 -5.91 -3.52 15.57
N GLU A 23 -6.75 -3.48 16.60
CA GLU A 23 -6.85 -4.57 17.54
C GLU A 23 -7.20 -5.89 16.82
N GLY A 24 -6.50 -6.97 17.17
CA GLY A 24 -6.67 -8.28 16.55
C GLY A 24 -6.01 -8.45 15.17
N TRP A 25 -5.41 -7.38 14.61
CA TRP A 25 -4.63 -7.46 13.40
C TRP A 25 -3.15 -7.70 13.71
N LYS A 26 -2.47 -8.36 12.78
CA LYS A 26 -1.04 -8.70 12.88
C LYS A 26 -0.28 -8.01 11.77
N THR A 27 0.91 -7.51 12.10
CA THR A 27 1.88 -7.09 11.09
C THR A 27 2.68 -8.29 10.61
N ILE A 28 2.93 -8.35 9.30
CA ILE A 28 3.77 -9.36 8.69
C ILE A 28 5.07 -8.66 8.26
N ASP A 29 6.19 -9.17 8.74
CA ASP A 29 7.50 -8.63 8.36
C ASP A 29 7.76 -8.92 6.87
N SER A 30 8.28 -7.92 6.18
CA SER A 30 8.68 -7.99 4.78
C SER A 30 10.11 -7.48 4.63
N GLU A 31 10.83 -8.03 3.66
CA GLU A 31 12.15 -7.49 3.25
C GLU A 31 11.99 -6.13 2.57
N ASP A 32 10.85 -5.89 1.93
CA ASP A 32 10.51 -4.60 1.36
C ASP A 32 10.10 -3.59 2.45
N PRO A 33 10.39 -2.29 2.28
CA PRO A 33 9.99 -1.24 3.22
C PRO A 33 8.49 -0.94 3.10
N MET A 34 7.67 -1.88 3.59
CA MET A 34 6.22 -1.76 3.62
C MET A 34 5.65 -2.21 4.97
N LEU A 35 4.55 -1.58 5.37
CA LEU A 35 3.74 -2.05 6.49
C LEU A 35 2.62 -2.91 5.90
N PHE A 36 2.69 -4.21 6.15
CA PHE A 36 1.65 -5.16 5.77
C PHE A 36 0.95 -5.68 7.02
N MET A 37 -0.36 -5.56 7.06
CA MET A 37 -1.15 -6.03 8.20
C MET A 37 -2.38 -6.80 7.74
N THR A 38 -2.75 -7.83 8.48
CA THR A 38 -3.90 -8.69 8.22
C THR A 38 -4.49 -9.21 9.54
N LYS A 39 -5.76 -9.57 9.52
CA LYS A 39 -6.42 -10.22 10.66
C LYS A 39 -6.43 -11.75 10.50
N ASP A 40 -6.93 -12.22 9.37
CA ASP A 40 -7.19 -13.66 9.14
C ASP A 40 -6.33 -14.27 8.03
N GLY A 41 -5.30 -13.54 7.58
CA GLY A 41 -4.38 -13.92 6.51
C GLY A 41 -4.55 -13.07 5.25
N GLY A 42 -3.44 -12.83 4.55
CA GLY A 42 -3.39 -11.93 3.40
C GLY A 42 -4.24 -12.36 2.20
N TYR A 43 -4.62 -13.63 2.13
CA TYR A 43 -5.54 -14.15 1.12
C TYR A 43 -7.03 -13.91 1.46
N LYS A 44 -7.33 -13.38 2.64
CA LYS A 44 -8.68 -12.99 3.06
C LYS A 44 -8.85 -11.49 3.06
N GLN A 45 -7.99 -10.78 3.79
CA GLN A 45 -7.94 -9.33 3.83
C GLN A 45 -6.56 -8.85 4.22
N PHE A 46 -6.19 -7.67 3.74
CA PHE A 46 -4.97 -7.01 4.17
C PHE A 46 -5.03 -5.48 3.98
N VAL A 47 -4.22 -4.80 4.77
CA VAL A 47 -3.85 -3.41 4.53
C VAL A 47 -2.35 -3.37 4.26
N LEU A 48 -1.96 -2.70 3.19
CA LEU A 48 -0.57 -2.48 2.81
C LEU A 48 -0.32 -0.97 2.70
N ILE A 49 0.71 -0.50 3.36
CA ILE A 49 1.18 0.88 3.23
C ILE A 49 2.64 0.82 2.80
N ARG A 50 2.97 1.49 1.71
CA ARG A 50 4.32 1.49 1.14
C ARG A 50 4.72 2.90 0.74
N GLU A 51 5.99 3.21 1.01
CA GLU A 51 6.72 4.32 0.42
C GLU A 51 7.68 3.76 -0.63
N ARG A 52 7.82 4.44 -1.76
CA ARG A 52 8.82 4.14 -2.78
C ARG A 52 9.36 5.41 -3.41
N SER A 53 10.59 5.35 -3.89
CA SER A 53 11.17 6.44 -4.67
C SER A 53 10.40 6.63 -5.98
N LEU A 54 10.20 7.89 -6.40
CA LEU A 54 9.62 8.20 -7.71
C LEU A 54 10.46 7.68 -8.87
N ALA A 55 11.79 7.64 -8.70
CA ALA A 55 12.71 7.16 -9.72
C ALA A 55 12.73 5.63 -9.86
N GLU A 56 12.24 4.90 -8.88
CA GLU A 56 12.16 3.44 -8.93
C GLU A 56 11.13 2.99 -9.97
N PRO A 57 11.54 2.22 -11.01
CA PRO A 57 10.60 1.75 -12.02
C PRO A 57 9.63 0.72 -11.44
N PHE A 58 8.40 0.74 -11.91
CA PHE A 58 7.41 -0.30 -11.59
C PHE A 58 7.80 -1.62 -12.24
N GLN A 59 7.46 -2.72 -11.58
CA GLN A 59 7.95 -4.05 -11.94
C GLN A 59 7.50 -4.50 -13.34
N PHE A 60 6.23 -4.31 -13.68
CA PHE A 60 5.66 -4.86 -14.91
C PHE A 60 5.74 -3.88 -16.09
N THR A 61 5.47 -2.60 -15.84
CA THR A 61 5.47 -1.58 -16.89
C THR A 61 6.83 -0.94 -17.12
N GLN A 62 7.78 -1.09 -16.19
CA GLN A 62 9.08 -0.41 -16.17
C GLN A 62 8.97 1.12 -16.24
N ARG A 63 7.80 1.66 -15.91
CA ARG A 63 7.56 3.11 -15.82
C ARG A 63 7.95 3.62 -14.44
N SER A 64 8.42 4.87 -14.39
CA SER A 64 8.67 5.60 -13.15
C SER A 64 7.72 6.78 -13.02
N MET A 65 7.55 7.27 -11.82
CA MET A 65 6.85 8.53 -11.57
C MET A 65 7.85 9.69 -11.58
N ARG A 66 7.34 10.92 -11.62
CA ARG A 66 8.15 12.15 -11.55
C ARG A 66 7.53 13.15 -10.58
N LYS A 67 8.36 14.00 -10.04
CA LYS A 67 7.95 15.12 -9.21
C LYS A 67 7.01 16.07 -9.98
N GLY A 68 5.94 16.53 -9.33
CA GLY A 68 4.96 17.41 -9.95
C GLY A 68 3.97 16.72 -10.90
N MET A 69 4.00 15.38 -10.99
CA MET A 69 2.98 14.62 -11.71
C MET A 69 1.60 14.85 -11.08
N LEU A 70 0.59 15.02 -11.93
CA LEU A 70 -0.79 15.16 -11.47
C LEU A 70 -1.31 13.83 -10.86
N PRO A 71 -2.22 13.88 -9.89
CA PRO A 71 -2.81 12.67 -9.30
C PRO A 71 -3.43 11.72 -10.33
N GLU A 72 -4.08 12.25 -11.37
CA GLU A 72 -4.68 11.44 -12.43
C GLU A 72 -3.63 10.68 -13.26
N GLU A 73 -2.51 11.34 -13.59
CA GLU A 73 -1.40 10.70 -14.31
C GLU A 73 -0.76 9.59 -13.48
N ALA A 74 -0.58 9.82 -12.16
CA ALA A 74 -0.08 8.83 -11.24
C ALA A 74 -1.05 7.64 -11.12
N ALA A 75 -2.35 7.91 -11.05
CA ALA A 75 -3.40 6.88 -11.04
C ALA A 75 -3.36 6.01 -12.30
N ASP A 76 -3.15 6.61 -13.49
CA ASP A 76 -3.05 5.87 -14.75
C ASP A 76 -1.81 4.96 -14.80
N ILE A 77 -0.69 5.39 -14.23
CA ILE A 77 0.50 4.52 -14.08
C ILE A 77 0.16 3.30 -13.22
N ILE A 78 -0.53 3.49 -12.09
CA ILE A 78 -0.91 2.39 -11.19
C ILE A 78 -1.90 1.44 -11.87
N VAL A 79 -2.91 1.94 -12.57
CA VAL A 79 -3.86 1.10 -13.31
C VAL A 79 -3.13 0.24 -14.35
N ASN A 80 -2.23 0.85 -15.12
CA ASN A 80 -1.45 0.13 -16.12
C ASN A 80 -0.51 -0.91 -15.50
N GLU A 81 0.09 -0.62 -14.36
CA GLU A 81 0.93 -1.57 -13.63
C GLU A 81 0.12 -2.79 -13.18
N ILE A 82 -1.07 -2.57 -12.60
CA ILE A 82 -1.97 -3.65 -12.17
C ILE A 82 -2.42 -4.50 -13.37
N LEU A 83 -2.79 -3.87 -14.48
CA LEU A 83 -3.20 -4.55 -15.71
C LEU A 83 -2.08 -5.38 -16.34
N SER A 84 -0.83 -4.99 -16.11
CA SER A 84 0.35 -5.68 -16.64
C SER A 84 0.83 -6.83 -15.74
N ASP A 85 0.28 -6.96 -14.53
CA ASP A 85 0.58 -8.09 -13.62
C ASP A 85 -0.16 -9.35 -14.08
N THR A 86 0.60 -10.38 -14.47
CA THR A 86 0.06 -11.64 -14.93
C THR A 86 -0.69 -12.44 -13.86
N ASN A 87 -0.49 -12.12 -12.58
CA ASN A 87 -1.24 -12.73 -11.47
C ASN A 87 -2.61 -12.07 -11.24
N VAL A 88 -2.87 -10.93 -11.88
CA VAL A 88 -4.15 -10.22 -11.81
C VAL A 88 -5.00 -10.64 -13.02
N ARG A 89 -6.15 -11.25 -12.74
CA ARG A 89 -7.12 -11.67 -13.75
C ARG A 89 -8.45 -10.99 -13.53
N ASN A 90 -9.27 -10.87 -14.57
CA ASN A 90 -10.60 -10.30 -14.50
C ASN A 90 -10.65 -8.91 -13.83
N PHE A 91 -9.62 -8.10 -14.07
CA PHE A 91 -9.54 -6.75 -13.53
C PHE A 91 -10.69 -5.88 -14.05
N SER A 92 -11.35 -5.18 -13.14
CA SER A 92 -12.35 -4.17 -13.47
C SER A 92 -12.18 -2.95 -12.57
N LEU A 93 -11.88 -1.82 -13.17
CA LEU A 93 -11.84 -0.53 -12.49
C LEU A 93 -13.26 -0.03 -12.27
N LEU A 94 -13.70 0.07 -11.03
CA LEU A 94 -15.04 0.53 -10.65
C LEU A 94 -15.10 2.04 -10.49
N GLU A 95 -14.03 2.63 -9.95
CA GLU A 95 -13.98 4.07 -9.66
C GLU A 95 -12.52 4.58 -9.70
N LYS A 96 -12.34 5.76 -10.28
CA LYS A 96 -11.10 6.55 -10.23
C LYS A 96 -11.46 7.99 -9.89
N THR A 97 -11.05 8.45 -8.71
CA THR A 97 -11.40 9.78 -8.21
C THR A 97 -10.18 10.47 -7.57
N SER A 98 -10.24 11.79 -7.48
CA SER A 98 -9.31 12.54 -6.64
C SER A 98 -9.57 12.24 -5.16
N ALA A 99 -8.52 12.31 -4.34
CA ALA A 99 -8.60 12.11 -2.90
C ALA A 99 -7.62 13.04 -2.16
N ARG A 100 -7.91 13.29 -0.89
CA ARG A 100 -6.94 13.90 0.03
C ARG A 100 -6.49 12.84 1.02
N ILE A 101 -5.16 12.72 1.16
CA ILE A 101 -4.52 11.71 2.00
C ILE A 101 -3.53 12.44 2.90
N ALA A 102 -3.76 12.43 4.21
CA ALA A 102 -2.95 13.18 5.19
C ALA A 102 -2.70 14.65 4.77
N GLY A 103 -3.70 15.31 4.19
CA GLY A 103 -3.61 16.70 3.70
C GLY A 103 -3.02 16.88 2.29
N HIS A 104 -2.49 15.82 1.67
CA HIS A 104 -1.92 15.85 0.32
C HIS A 104 -2.96 15.51 -0.76
N SER A 105 -2.83 16.16 -1.92
CA SER A 105 -3.64 15.82 -3.09
C SER A 105 -3.14 14.50 -3.69
N GLY A 106 -4.06 13.59 -3.92
CA GLY A 106 -3.80 12.28 -4.46
C GLY A 106 -5.02 11.72 -5.18
N PHE A 107 -5.07 10.40 -5.30
CA PHE A 107 -6.14 9.70 -5.98
C PHE A 107 -6.63 8.49 -5.18
N ARG A 108 -7.84 8.06 -5.47
CA ARG A 108 -8.42 6.79 -5.02
C ARG A 108 -8.85 5.98 -6.23
N LEU A 109 -8.49 4.70 -6.23
CA LEU A 109 -9.02 3.70 -7.13
C LEU A 109 -9.86 2.70 -6.34
N THR A 110 -10.98 2.30 -6.90
CA THR A 110 -11.76 1.15 -6.43
C THR A 110 -11.81 0.15 -7.58
N PHE A 111 -11.37 -1.07 -7.35
CA PHE A 111 -11.35 -2.10 -8.39
C PHE A 111 -11.56 -3.49 -7.80
N ILE A 112 -11.93 -4.41 -8.69
CA ILE A 112 -12.06 -5.83 -8.41
C ILE A 112 -11.11 -6.60 -9.33
N TYR A 113 -10.64 -7.74 -8.84
CA TYR A 113 -9.83 -8.66 -9.64
C TYR A 113 -9.88 -10.06 -9.03
N THR A 114 -9.46 -11.04 -9.83
CA THR A 114 -9.21 -12.41 -9.37
C THR A 114 -7.70 -12.62 -9.30
N ASP A 115 -7.20 -13.13 -8.18
CA ASP A 115 -5.78 -13.45 -8.02
C ASP A 115 -5.39 -14.76 -8.71
N ALA A 116 -4.12 -15.15 -8.60
CA ALA A 116 -3.58 -16.37 -9.20
C ALA A 116 -4.24 -17.65 -8.64
N ASP A 117 -4.68 -17.61 -7.38
CA ASP A 117 -5.30 -18.73 -6.68
C ASP A 117 -6.83 -18.80 -6.90
N GLY A 118 -7.40 -17.83 -7.60
CA GLY A 118 -8.82 -17.78 -7.94
C GLY A 118 -9.70 -17.04 -6.94
N PHE A 119 -9.12 -16.33 -5.97
CA PHE A 119 -9.88 -15.49 -5.04
C PHE A 119 -10.28 -14.16 -5.68
N ASN A 120 -11.53 -13.77 -5.48
CA ASN A 120 -12.06 -12.48 -5.96
C ASN A 120 -11.87 -11.41 -4.89
N PHE A 121 -11.02 -10.44 -5.19
CA PHE A 121 -10.75 -9.31 -4.32
C PHE A 121 -11.46 -8.05 -4.77
N LYS A 122 -11.91 -7.26 -3.80
CA LYS A 122 -12.23 -5.84 -3.97
C LYS A 122 -11.16 -5.01 -3.26
N THR A 123 -10.73 -3.95 -3.91
CA THR A 123 -9.61 -3.15 -3.43
C THR A 123 -9.95 -1.66 -3.42
N LEU A 124 -9.57 -0.99 -2.35
CA LEU A 124 -9.38 0.46 -2.28
C LEU A 124 -7.88 0.75 -2.32
N TYR A 125 -7.47 1.57 -3.25
CA TYR A 125 -6.09 1.97 -3.44
C TYR A 125 -6.00 3.49 -3.42
N TYR A 126 -5.29 4.04 -2.45
CA TYR A 126 -5.01 5.45 -2.34
C TYR A 126 -3.54 5.70 -2.67
N GLY A 127 -3.25 6.74 -3.44
CA GLY A 127 -1.89 7.11 -3.79
C GLY A 127 -1.69 8.61 -3.83
N PHE A 128 -0.50 9.06 -3.40
CA PHE A 128 -0.10 10.47 -3.51
C PHE A 128 1.42 10.59 -3.60
N ILE A 129 1.86 11.71 -4.15
CA ILE A 129 3.27 12.07 -4.27
C ILE A 129 3.58 13.15 -3.24
N ASN A 130 4.66 12.96 -2.48
CA ASN A 130 5.22 13.98 -1.61
C ASN A 130 6.75 13.99 -1.70
N GLY A 131 7.33 15.13 -2.06
CA GLY A 131 8.77 15.22 -2.31
C GLY A 131 9.21 14.31 -3.45
N ASP A 132 10.14 13.42 -3.17
CA ASP A 132 10.72 12.45 -4.11
C ASP A 132 10.16 11.03 -3.89
N SER A 133 9.08 10.91 -3.12
CA SER A 133 8.44 9.64 -2.77
C SER A 133 6.99 9.55 -3.24
N PHE A 134 6.61 8.35 -3.63
CA PHE A 134 5.22 7.95 -3.83
C PHE A 134 4.78 7.09 -2.65
N TYR A 135 3.65 7.44 -2.07
CA TYR A 135 3.01 6.71 -0.98
C TYR A 135 1.75 6.06 -1.47
N ASN A 136 1.53 4.81 -1.09
CA ASN A 136 0.26 4.17 -1.31
C ASN A 136 -0.27 3.50 -0.04
N ILE A 137 -1.60 3.55 0.10
CA ILE A 137 -2.36 2.86 1.14
C ILE A 137 -3.37 1.98 0.41
N ARG A 138 -3.28 0.68 0.58
CA ARG A 138 -4.12 -0.29 -0.11
C ARG A 138 -4.87 -1.15 0.91
N TYR A 139 -6.18 -1.22 0.78
CA TYR A 139 -7.02 -2.20 1.45
C TYR A 139 -7.57 -3.16 0.41
N ALA A 140 -7.34 -4.44 0.60
CA ALA A 140 -7.88 -5.49 -0.24
C ALA A 140 -8.49 -6.59 0.63
N ALA A 141 -9.66 -7.05 0.25
CA ALA A 141 -10.33 -8.15 0.91
C ALA A 141 -11.18 -8.93 -0.08
N THR A 142 -11.46 -10.20 0.21
CA THR A 142 -12.37 -11.00 -0.60
C THR A 142 -13.75 -10.34 -0.62
N GLN A 143 -14.28 -10.19 -1.81
CA GLN A 143 -15.43 -9.32 -2.09
C GLN A 143 -16.68 -9.75 -1.34
N GLU A 144 -16.92 -11.05 -1.24
CA GLU A 144 -18.18 -11.60 -0.69
C GLU A 144 -18.19 -11.61 0.84
N ASP A 145 -17.05 -11.90 1.48
CA ASP A 145 -17.00 -12.20 2.91
C ASP A 145 -16.39 -11.08 3.77
N TYR A 146 -15.26 -10.54 3.36
CA TYR A 146 -14.42 -9.72 4.25
C TYR A 146 -14.42 -8.23 3.91
N PHE A 147 -14.67 -7.85 2.65
CA PHE A 147 -14.48 -6.45 2.26
C PHE A 147 -15.37 -5.50 3.08
N GLN A 148 -16.66 -5.77 3.15
CA GLN A 148 -17.59 -4.92 3.89
C GLN A 148 -17.43 -5.05 5.40
N GLN A 149 -17.07 -6.25 5.88
CA GLN A 149 -16.88 -6.51 7.30
C GLN A 149 -15.77 -5.66 7.90
N ASP A 150 -14.63 -5.57 7.23
CA ASP A 150 -13.44 -4.89 7.75
C ASP A 150 -13.23 -3.47 7.18
N LEU A 151 -14.16 -2.97 6.34
CA LEU A 151 -14.06 -1.65 5.73
C LEU A 151 -13.93 -0.52 6.77
N LYS A 152 -14.75 -0.52 7.82
CA LYS A 152 -14.69 0.48 8.90
C LYS A 152 -13.37 0.42 9.69
N THR A 153 -12.79 -0.76 9.81
CA THR A 153 -11.48 -0.94 10.43
C THR A 153 -10.40 -0.33 9.57
N PHE A 154 -10.45 -0.55 8.26
CA PHE A 154 -9.56 0.10 7.32
C PHE A 154 -9.70 1.63 7.34
N GLU A 155 -10.92 2.17 7.38
CA GLU A 155 -11.15 3.62 7.47
C GLU A 155 -10.43 4.24 8.66
N LYS A 156 -10.42 3.59 9.82
CA LYS A 156 -9.67 4.03 11.00
C LYS A 156 -8.16 3.99 10.78
N VAL A 157 -7.64 2.97 10.09
CA VAL A 157 -6.22 2.91 9.70
C VAL A 157 -5.88 4.07 8.79
N PHE A 158 -6.70 4.32 7.78
CA PHE A 158 -6.52 5.42 6.83
C PHE A 158 -6.53 6.79 7.52
N GLU A 159 -7.46 7.03 8.44
CA GLU A 159 -7.54 8.27 9.23
C GLU A 159 -6.33 8.46 10.16
N SER A 160 -5.74 7.36 10.64
CA SER A 160 -4.56 7.39 11.50
C SER A 160 -3.25 7.63 10.76
N PHE A 161 -3.27 7.51 9.42
CA PHE A 161 -2.07 7.64 8.61
C PHE A 161 -1.52 9.07 8.65
N THR A 162 -0.23 9.19 8.96
CA THR A 162 0.50 10.46 8.94
C THR A 162 1.88 10.24 8.35
N LEU A 163 2.43 11.27 7.68
CA LEU A 163 3.83 11.26 7.29
C LEU A 163 4.71 11.47 8.53
N GLY A 164 5.83 10.77 8.56
CA GLY A 164 6.87 11.02 9.56
C GLY A 164 7.45 12.42 9.40
N THR A 165 7.91 13.02 10.49
CA THR A 165 8.70 14.25 10.43
C THR A 165 9.99 13.94 9.70
N ALA A 166 10.31 14.69 8.62
CA ALA A 166 11.59 14.59 7.94
C ALA A 166 12.70 14.69 9.00
N LYS A 167 13.58 13.68 9.08
CA LYS A 167 14.78 13.81 9.89
C LYS A 167 15.55 15.01 9.33
N ALA A 168 15.71 16.04 10.16
CA ALA A 168 16.61 17.14 9.84
C ALA A 168 17.99 16.52 9.61
N SER A 169 18.52 16.71 8.41
CA SER A 169 19.89 16.36 8.01
C SER A 169 20.89 17.29 8.67
#